data_57f19f02c29480280453613017b3efbb
#
_entry.id   57f19f02c29480280453613017b3efbb
#
_cell.length_a   1.000
_cell.length_b   1.000
_cell.length_c   1.000
_cell.angle_alpha   90.00
_cell.angle_beta   90.00
_cell.angle_gamma   90.00
#
_symmetry.space_group_name_H-M   'P 1'
#
loop_
_entity.id
_entity.type
_entity.pdbx_description
1 polymer ?
#
loop_
_entity_poly.entity_id
_entity_poly.type
_entity_poly.pdbx_seq_one_letter_code
_entity_poly.pdbx_strand_id
1 'polypeptide(L)' 'MEMNLKMYLQHHYGSLTACAEAIEVSRGTLHNYVTKDPEGVLRHTSRLMQKDGVEPHELIKAVLTTQEQTA' A
#
# COMPACT_ATOMS: atom_id res chain seq x y z
N MET A 1 -11.78 13.10 -2.75
CA MET A 1 -11.47 12.48 -1.45
C MET A 1 -10.20 11.65 -1.56
N GLU A 2 -9.25 11.90 -0.69
CA GLU A 2 -7.99 11.18 -0.72
C GLU A 2 -8.09 9.86 0.05
N MET A 3 -7.59 8.78 -0.56
CA MET A 3 -7.53 7.49 0.11
C MET A 3 -6.18 7.33 0.81
N ASN A 4 -6.20 6.83 2.05
CA ASN A 4 -4.95 6.46 2.69
C ASN A 4 -4.45 5.13 2.09
N LEU A 5 -3.26 4.70 2.49
CA LEU A 5 -2.64 3.51 1.92
C LEU A 5 -3.50 2.25 2.11
N LYS A 6 -4.07 2.09 3.30
CA LYS A 6 -4.94 0.93 3.59
C LYS A 6 -6.13 0.89 2.62
N MET A 7 -6.83 2.01 2.49
CA MET A 7 -8.00 2.09 1.62
C MET A 7 -7.63 1.87 0.16
N TYR A 8 -6.53 2.47 -0.28
CA TYR A 8 -6.06 2.34 -1.64
C TYR A 8 -5.76 0.88 -1.99
N LEU A 9 -5.02 0.19 -1.13
CA LEU A 9 -4.65 -1.19 -1.37
C LEU A 9 -5.86 -2.12 -1.29
N GLN A 10 -6.78 -1.88 -0.35
CA GLN A 10 -8.02 -2.65 -0.28
C GLN A 10 -8.86 -2.48 -1.53
N HIS A 11 -8.94 -1.27 -2.05
CA HIS A 11 -9.70 -0.98 -3.26
C HIS A 11 -9.07 -1.66 -4.49
N HIS A 12 -7.75 -1.60 -4.59
CA HIS A 12 -7.03 -2.14 -5.75
C HIS A 12 -7.03 -3.68 -5.77
N TYR A 13 -6.81 -4.31 -4.62
CA TYR A 13 -6.69 -5.78 -4.54
C TYR A 13 -7.95 -6.49 -4.05
N GLY A 14 -8.91 -5.76 -3.53
CA GLY A 14 -10.12 -6.32 -2.95
C GLY A 14 -10.00 -6.56 -1.44
N SER A 15 -8.80 -6.87 -0.94
CA SER A 15 -8.56 -7.04 0.49
C SER A 15 -7.07 -6.86 0.79
N LEU A 16 -6.72 -6.62 2.06
CA LEU A 16 -5.32 -6.53 2.46
C LEU A 16 -4.65 -7.90 2.39
N THR A 17 -5.38 -8.98 2.63
CA THR A 17 -4.84 -10.33 2.51
C THR A 17 -4.39 -10.59 1.08
N ALA A 18 -5.23 -10.22 0.10
CA ALA A 18 -4.87 -10.36 -1.31
C ALA A 18 -3.64 -9.53 -1.67
N CYS A 19 -3.55 -8.32 -1.13
CA CYS A 19 -2.39 -7.45 -1.34
C CYS A 19 -1.12 -8.08 -0.76
N ALA A 20 -1.18 -8.60 0.47
CA ALA A 20 -0.03 -9.22 1.10
C ALA A 20 0.49 -10.41 0.28
N GLU A 21 -0.42 -11.22 -0.24
CA GLU A 21 -0.05 -12.35 -1.10
C GLU A 21 0.60 -11.87 -2.40
N ALA A 22 0.06 -10.80 -2.99
CA ALA A 22 0.56 -10.26 -4.25
C ALA A 22 1.99 -9.74 -4.14
N ILE A 23 2.33 -9.10 -3.03
CA ILE A 23 3.68 -8.55 -2.82
C ILE A 23 4.57 -9.47 -1.98
N GLU A 24 4.06 -10.67 -1.66
CA GLU A 24 4.82 -11.71 -0.98
C GLU A 24 5.34 -11.29 0.40
N VAL A 25 4.48 -10.63 1.17
CA VAL A 25 4.79 -10.28 2.57
C VAL A 25 3.75 -10.91 3.49
N SER A 26 4.07 -11.00 4.77
CA SER A 26 3.11 -11.49 5.75
C SER A 26 2.02 -10.43 5.99
N ARG A 27 0.87 -10.87 6.50
CA ARG A 27 -0.20 -9.93 6.83
C ARG A 27 0.23 -8.93 7.90
N GLY A 28 1.04 -9.39 8.87
CA GLY A 28 1.59 -8.51 9.90
C GLY A 28 2.50 -7.43 9.33
N THR A 29 3.35 -7.80 8.36
CA THR A 29 4.22 -6.84 7.68
C THR A 29 3.40 -5.81 6.92
N LEU A 30 2.39 -6.24 6.17
CA LEU A 30 1.52 -5.33 5.45
C LEU A 30 0.76 -4.42 6.40
N HIS A 31 0.23 -4.97 7.49
CA HIS A 31 -0.45 -4.17 8.51
C HIS A 31 0.46 -3.07 9.05
N ASN A 32 1.73 -3.40 9.28
CA ASN A 32 2.72 -2.41 9.70
C ASN A 32 2.90 -1.31 8.67
N TYR A 33 2.94 -1.66 7.38
CA TYR A 33 3.06 -0.69 6.30
C TYR A 33 1.86 0.27 6.28
N VAL A 34 0.65 -0.24 6.45
CA VAL A 34 -0.55 0.61 6.35
C VAL A 34 -0.84 1.41 7.62
N THR A 35 -0.19 1.09 8.75
CA THR A 35 -0.44 1.77 10.01
C THR A 35 0.75 2.59 10.54
N LYS A 36 1.96 2.05 10.44
CA LYS A 36 3.13 2.68 11.08
C LYS A 36 4.21 3.12 10.11
N ASP A 37 4.41 2.39 9.02
CA ASP A 37 5.50 2.64 8.10
C ASP A 37 5.02 2.58 6.64
N PRO A 38 4.23 3.58 6.22
CA PRO A 38 3.72 3.57 4.85
C PRO A 38 4.81 3.62 3.78
N GLU A 39 5.96 4.19 4.10
CA GLU A 39 7.09 4.22 3.17
C GLU A 39 7.64 2.83 2.86
N GLY A 40 7.43 1.87 3.77
CA GLY A 40 7.90 0.50 3.57
C GLY A 40 7.35 -0.13 2.29
N VAL A 41 6.13 0.22 1.92
CA VAL A 41 5.50 -0.32 0.70
C VAL A 41 6.22 0.13 -0.58
N LEU A 42 6.94 1.25 -0.52
CA LEU A 42 7.67 1.76 -1.69
C LEU A 42 8.81 0.84 -2.12
N ARG A 43 9.26 -0.03 -1.23
CA ARG A 43 10.27 -1.05 -1.57
C ARG A 43 9.73 -2.07 -2.57
N HIS A 44 8.41 -2.19 -2.65
CA HIS A 44 7.74 -3.13 -3.54
C HIS A 44 7.14 -2.45 -4.77
N THR A 45 7.45 -1.18 -5.00
CA THR A 45 6.86 -0.40 -6.09
C THR A 45 7.02 -1.07 -7.46
N SER A 46 8.22 -1.56 -7.76
CA SER A 46 8.48 -2.26 -9.03
C SER A 46 7.50 -3.40 -9.25
N ARG A 47 7.33 -4.22 -8.22
CA ARG A 47 6.43 -5.38 -8.30
C ARG A 47 4.97 -4.95 -8.46
N LEU A 48 4.56 -3.96 -7.68
CA LEU A 48 3.20 -3.43 -7.76
C LEU A 48 2.90 -2.87 -9.15
N MET A 49 3.84 -2.16 -9.74
CA MET A 49 3.68 -1.60 -11.08
C MET A 49 3.65 -2.68 -12.16
N GLN A 50 4.59 -3.62 -12.10
CA GLN A 50 4.74 -4.62 -13.15
C GLN A 50 3.67 -5.71 -13.12
N LYS A 51 3.32 -6.20 -11.94
CA LYS A 51 2.37 -7.30 -11.82
C LYS A 51 0.93 -6.85 -11.71
N ASP A 52 0.69 -5.79 -10.99
CA ASP A 52 -0.67 -5.42 -10.60
C ASP A 52 -1.15 -4.11 -11.20
N GLY A 53 -0.32 -3.46 -12.01
CA GLY A 53 -0.69 -2.23 -12.69
C GLY A 53 -0.97 -1.06 -11.77
N VAL A 54 -0.38 -1.07 -10.58
CA VAL A 54 -0.54 0.03 -9.63
C VAL A 54 0.14 1.29 -10.17
N GLU A 55 -0.57 2.40 -10.17
CA GLU A 55 -0.02 3.67 -10.61
C GLU A 55 0.91 4.24 -9.54
N PRO A 56 2.21 4.49 -9.84
CA PRO A 56 3.15 4.99 -8.84
C PRO A 56 2.72 6.33 -8.22
N HIS A 57 2.14 7.21 -9.01
CA HIS A 57 1.68 8.51 -8.53
C HIS A 57 0.58 8.36 -7.48
N GLU A 58 -0.39 7.47 -7.75
CA GLU A 58 -1.48 7.19 -6.83
C GLU A 58 -0.96 6.52 -5.55
N LEU A 59 0.00 5.62 -5.69
CA LEU A 59 0.61 4.95 -4.55
C LEU A 59 1.32 5.96 -3.64
N ILE A 60 2.10 6.86 -4.23
CA ILE A 60 2.81 7.90 -3.47
C ILE A 60 1.82 8.81 -2.72
N LYS A 61 0.73 9.21 -3.38
CA LYS A 61 -0.31 10.00 -2.74
C LYS A 61 -0.92 9.29 -1.54
N ALA A 62 -1.19 7.99 -1.67
CA ALA A 62 -1.73 7.19 -0.59
C ALA A 62 -0.75 7.11 0.58
N VAL A 63 0.54 6.93 0.30
CA VAL A 63 1.58 6.91 1.32
C VAL A 63 1.63 8.24 2.07
N LEU A 64 1.62 9.36 1.35
CA LEU A 64 1.66 10.69 1.97
C LEU A 64 0.42 10.93 2.83
N THR A 65 -0.75 10.53 2.36
CA THR A 65 -2.00 10.68 3.11
C THR A 65 -1.93 9.90 4.43
N THR A 66 -1.39 8.68 4.39
CA THR A 66 -1.21 7.88 5.60
C THR A 66 -0.23 8.53 6.57
N GLN A 67 0.87 9.08 6.06
CA GLN A 67 1.85 9.77 6.89
C GLN A 67 1.23 10.98 7.61
N GLU A 68 0.39 11.73 6.92
CA GLU A 68 -0.32 12.86 7.51
C GLU A 68 -1.27 12.42 8.63
N GLN A 69 -1.92 11.28 8.45
CA GLN A 69 -2.87 10.76 9.44
C GLN A 69 -2.19 10.22 10.68
N THR A 70 -0.95 9.75 10.57
CA THR A 70 -0.22 9.14 11.68
C THR A 70 0.72 10.13 12.39
N ALA A 71 0.92 11.28 11.82
CA ALA A 71 1.83 12.32 12.35
C ALA A 71 1.27 12.99 13.61
#